data_78f07c5365f714813154e80a29ad77b3
#
_entry.id   78f07c5365f714813154e80a29ad77b3
#
_cell.length_a   1.000
_cell.length_b   1.000
_cell.length_c   1.000
_cell.angle_alpha   90.00
_cell.angle_beta   90.00
_cell.angle_gamma   90.00
#
_symmetry.space_group_name_H-M   'P 1'
#
loop_
_entity.id
_entity.type
_entity.pdbx_description
1 polymer ?
#
loop_
_entity_poly.entity_id
_entity_poly.type
_entity_poly.pdbx_seq_one_letter_code
_entity_poly.pdbx_strand_id
1 'polypeptide(L)'
;FRCADLGLETVIVERYNTLGGVCLNVGCIPSKALLHVAKVIEEAKALAEHGIVFGEPKTDIDKIRTWKEKVINQLTGGLAGMAKGRKVKVVNGLGKFTGANTLEVEGENGKTVINFDNAIIAAGSRPIQLPFIPHEDPRIWDSTDALELKEVPERLLVMGGGIIGLEMGTVYHALGSQ
;
A
#
# COMPACT_ATOMS: atom_id res chain seq x y z
N PHE A 1 12.26 -5.60 -13.09
CA PHE A 1 12.29 -6.95 -13.71
C PHE A 1 12.58 -6.88 -15.21
N ARG A 2 11.97 -5.95 -15.95
CA ARG A 2 12.16 -5.85 -17.41
C ARG A 2 13.63 -5.67 -17.82
N CYS A 3 14.43 -4.92 -17.06
CA CYS A 3 15.87 -4.79 -17.32
C CYS A 3 16.58 -6.15 -17.25
N ALA A 4 16.28 -6.93 -16.22
CA ALA A 4 16.83 -8.28 -16.07
C ALA A 4 16.34 -9.23 -17.19
N ASP A 5 15.07 -9.14 -17.60
CA ASP A 5 14.53 -9.91 -18.73
C ASP A 5 15.23 -9.57 -20.06
N LEU A 6 15.78 -8.35 -20.17
CA LEU A 6 16.59 -7.89 -21.32
C LEU A 6 18.09 -8.24 -21.20
N GLY A 7 18.48 -8.97 -20.15
CA GLY A 7 19.86 -9.42 -19.94
C GLY A 7 20.77 -8.41 -19.22
N LEU A 8 20.22 -7.32 -18.68
CA LEU A 8 21.00 -6.36 -17.90
C LEU A 8 21.22 -6.88 -16.48
N GLU A 9 22.42 -6.72 -15.94
CA GLU A 9 22.67 -6.88 -14.50
C GLU A 9 21.88 -5.82 -13.75
N THR A 10 20.96 -6.26 -12.89
CA THR A 10 19.98 -5.35 -12.30
C THR A 10 20.03 -5.44 -10.78
N VAL A 11 20.09 -4.27 -10.13
CA VAL A 11 20.01 -4.12 -8.67
C VAL A 11 18.77 -3.30 -8.33
N ILE A 12 18.01 -3.75 -7.34
CA ILE A 12 16.95 -2.97 -6.72
C ILE A 12 17.46 -2.50 -5.35
N VAL A 13 17.35 -1.20 -5.11
CA VAL A 13 17.59 -0.62 -3.78
C VAL A 13 16.23 -0.31 -3.17
N GLU A 14 15.92 -0.93 -2.04
CA GLU A 14 14.65 -0.76 -1.35
C GLU A 14 14.90 -0.51 0.15
N ARG A 15 14.32 0.56 0.68
CA ARG A 15 14.50 0.90 2.11
C ARG A 15 13.65 0.06 3.05
N TYR A 16 12.58 -0.54 2.56
CA TYR A 16 11.69 -1.39 3.34
C TYR A 16 12.03 -2.87 3.14
N ASN A 17 11.56 -3.71 4.05
CA ASN A 17 11.83 -5.16 3.99
C ASN A 17 11.03 -5.90 2.92
N THR A 18 10.08 -5.22 2.26
CA THR A 18 9.22 -5.81 1.23
C THR A 18 9.29 -5.02 -0.07
N LEU A 19 9.31 -5.74 -1.19
CA LEU A 19 9.21 -5.13 -2.52
C LEU A 19 7.75 -4.73 -2.81
N GLY A 20 7.56 -3.82 -3.76
CA GLY A 20 6.22 -3.44 -4.24
C GLY A 20 5.87 -1.97 -4.02
N GLY A 21 6.69 -1.25 -3.23
CA GLY A 21 6.53 0.18 -2.98
C GLY A 21 5.21 0.53 -2.31
N VAL A 22 4.83 1.80 -2.39
CA VAL A 22 3.60 2.34 -1.79
C VAL A 22 2.35 1.64 -2.33
N CYS A 23 2.25 1.47 -3.65
CA CYS A 23 1.06 0.90 -4.28
C CYS A 23 0.68 -0.47 -3.70
N LEU A 24 1.65 -1.37 -3.55
CA LEU A 24 1.36 -2.74 -3.12
C LEU A 24 1.22 -2.85 -1.60
N ASN A 25 2.04 -2.13 -0.85
CA ASN A 25 2.10 -2.29 0.59
C ASN A 25 1.07 -1.42 1.35
N VAL A 26 0.92 -0.16 0.95
CA VAL A 26 0.11 0.85 1.67
C VAL A 26 -0.71 1.75 0.72
N GLY A 27 -1.11 1.25 -0.43
CA GLY A 27 -1.79 2.04 -1.45
C GLY A 27 -2.85 1.23 -2.22
N CYS A 28 -2.64 1.06 -3.51
CA CYS A 28 -3.65 0.54 -4.44
C CYS A 28 -4.16 -0.86 -4.09
N ILE A 29 -3.27 -1.75 -3.66
CA ILE A 29 -3.66 -3.15 -3.39
C ILE A 29 -4.53 -3.26 -2.14
N PRO A 30 -4.12 -2.75 -0.95
CA PRO A 30 -5.00 -2.76 0.20
C PRO A 30 -6.30 -1.96 -0.03
N SER A 31 -6.27 -0.81 -0.74
CA SER A 31 -7.48 -0.07 -1.02
C SER A 31 -8.47 -0.85 -1.89
N LYS A 32 -8.00 -1.53 -2.96
CA LYS A 32 -8.86 -2.36 -3.82
C LYS A 32 -9.39 -3.59 -3.09
N ALA A 33 -8.61 -4.17 -2.19
CA ALA A 33 -9.09 -5.24 -1.32
C ALA A 33 -10.26 -4.76 -0.45
N LEU A 34 -10.12 -3.62 0.23
CA LEU A 34 -11.18 -3.07 1.07
C LEU A 34 -12.40 -2.60 0.26
N LEU A 35 -12.18 -1.97 -0.90
CA LEU A 35 -13.26 -1.57 -1.81
C LEU A 35 -14.04 -2.77 -2.35
N HIS A 36 -13.39 -3.92 -2.55
CA HIS A 36 -14.10 -5.14 -2.91
C HIS A 36 -15.07 -5.58 -1.80
N VAL A 37 -14.64 -5.51 -0.54
CA VAL A 37 -15.54 -5.79 0.61
C VAL A 37 -16.71 -4.82 0.62
N ALA A 38 -16.45 -3.51 0.50
CA ALA A 38 -17.49 -2.48 0.44
C ALA A 38 -18.49 -2.76 -0.70
N LYS A 39 -17.98 -3.06 -1.89
CA LYS A 39 -18.79 -3.37 -3.06
C LYS A 39 -19.73 -4.56 -2.82
N VAL A 40 -19.22 -5.65 -2.24
CA VAL A 40 -20.04 -6.85 -1.95
C VAL A 40 -21.18 -6.52 -0.97
N ILE A 41 -20.90 -5.70 0.05
CA ILE A 41 -21.93 -5.26 1.01
C ILE A 41 -23.02 -4.45 0.30
N GLU A 42 -22.62 -3.48 -0.53
CA GLU A 42 -23.56 -2.62 -1.25
C GLU A 42 -24.36 -3.39 -2.31
N GLU A 43 -23.74 -4.30 -3.05
CA GLU A 43 -24.42 -5.16 -4.03
C GLU A 43 -25.44 -6.10 -3.35
N ALA A 44 -25.08 -6.65 -2.17
CA ALA A 44 -26.02 -7.47 -1.40
C ALA A 44 -27.24 -6.67 -0.92
N LYS A 45 -27.04 -5.41 -0.47
CA LYS A 45 -28.13 -4.51 -0.10
C LYS A 45 -29.03 -4.16 -1.32
N ALA A 46 -28.40 -3.84 -2.45
CA ALA A 46 -29.12 -3.46 -3.67
C ALA A 46 -30.01 -4.60 -4.21
N LEU A 47 -29.67 -5.87 -4.00
CA LEU A 47 -30.48 -7.00 -4.40
C LEU A 47 -31.86 -7.06 -3.71
N ALA A 48 -32.04 -6.34 -2.60
CA ALA A 48 -33.36 -6.23 -1.95
C ALA A 48 -34.41 -5.61 -2.89
N GLU A 49 -34.04 -4.66 -3.75
CA GLU A 49 -34.91 -4.07 -4.77
C GLU A 49 -35.38 -5.09 -5.83
N HIS A 50 -34.61 -6.16 -6.00
CA HIS A 50 -34.90 -7.27 -6.91
C HIS A 50 -35.53 -8.49 -6.22
N GLY A 51 -35.95 -8.33 -4.95
CA GLY A 51 -36.64 -9.35 -4.17
C GLY A 51 -35.75 -10.35 -3.44
N ILE A 52 -34.44 -10.10 -3.37
CA ILE A 52 -33.51 -10.95 -2.60
C ILE A 52 -32.97 -10.15 -1.40
N VAL A 53 -33.32 -10.59 -0.19
CA VAL A 53 -32.95 -9.94 1.06
C VAL A 53 -31.98 -10.81 1.85
N PHE A 54 -30.78 -10.29 2.13
CA PHE A 54 -29.75 -11.02 2.89
C PHE A 54 -29.75 -10.72 4.39
N GLY A 55 -30.50 -9.77 4.87
CA GLY A 55 -30.38 -9.27 6.24
C GLY A 55 -29.11 -8.46 6.49
N GLU A 56 -28.97 -7.95 7.70
CA GLU A 56 -27.83 -7.10 8.07
C GLU A 56 -26.52 -7.91 8.19
N PRO A 57 -25.45 -7.50 7.52
CA PRO A 57 -24.17 -8.19 7.60
C PRO A 57 -23.54 -8.01 9.00
N LYS A 58 -22.97 -9.09 9.53
CA LYS A 58 -22.11 -9.01 10.72
C LYS A 58 -20.67 -8.81 10.26
N THR A 59 -20.13 -7.63 10.54
CA THR A 59 -18.77 -7.26 10.15
C THR A 59 -17.76 -7.64 11.24
N ASP A 60 -16.72 -8.36 10.86
CA ASP A 60 -15.56 -8.69 11.68
C ASP A 60 -14.33 -8.03 11.04
N ILE A 61 -13.96 -6.85 11.56
CA ILE A 61 -12.88 -6.04 10.98
C ILE A 61 -11.50 -6.71 11.10
N ASP A 62 -11.28 -7.55 12.13
CA ASP A 62 -10.03 -8.27 12.30
C ASP A 62 -9.84 -9.32 11.21
N LYS A 63 -10.92 -10.00 10.81
CA LYS A 63 -10.88 -10.94 9.68
C LYS A 63 -10.69 -10.23 8.36
N ILE A 64 -11.32 -9.08 8.15
CA ILE A 64 -11.12 -8.25 6.94
C ILE A 64 -9.67 -7.81 6.86
N ARG A 65 -9.10 -7.31 7.97
CA ARG A 65 -7.69 -6.91 8.06
C ARG A 65 -6.76 -8.08 7.75
N THR A 66 -6.99 -9.23 8.38
CA THR A 66 -6.19 -10.44 8.15
C THR A 66 -6.25 -10.89 6.69
N TRP A 67 -7.41 -10.84 6.08
CA TRP A 67 -7.57 -11.17 4.66
C TRP A 67 -6.84 -10.18 3.75
N LYS A 68 -6.96 -8.87 4.01
CA LYS A 68 -6.22 -7.82 3.30
C LYS A 68 -4.70 -8.05 3.38
N GLU A 69 -4.18 -8.32 4.59
CA GLU A 69 -2.77 -8.61 4.79
C GLU A 69 -2.31 -9.88 4.04
N LYS A 70 -3.16 -10.91 4.01
CA LYS A 70 -2.88 -12.12 3.22
C LYS A 70 -2.71 -11.80 1.73
N VAL A 71 -3.56 -10.93 1.16
CA VAL A 71 -3.44 -10.49 -0.24
C VAL A 71 -2.11 -9.77 -0.47
N ILE A 72 -1.76 -8.81 0.41
CA ILE A 72 -0.50 -8.06 0.32
C ILE A 72 0.69 -9.03 0.39
N ASN A 73 0.72 -9.91 1.39
CA ASN A 73 1.82 -10.85 1.61
C ASN A 73 1.99 -11.85 0.44
N GLN A 74 0.91 -12.30 -0.15
CA GLN A 74 0.97 -13.15 -1.34
C GLN A 74 1.65 -12.44 -2.52
N LEU A 75 1.32 -11.17 -2.75
CA LEU A 75 1.87 -10.39 -3.86
C LEU A 75 3.31 -9.97 -3.60
N THR A 76 3.64 -9.51 -2.39
CA THR A 76 5.03 -9.16 -2.03
C THR A 76 5.96 -10.37 -2.09
N GLY A 77 5.49 -11.53 -1.61
CA GLY A 77 6.20 -12.81 -1.74
C GLY A 77 6.41 -13.21 -3.21
N GLY A 78 5.41 -12.99 -4.05
CA GLY A 78 5.51 -13.17 -5.50
C GLY A 78 6.59 -12.29 -6.12
N LEU A 79 6.67 -11.01 -5.75
CA LEU A 79 7.72 -10.11 -6.23
C LEU A 79 9.12 -10.54 -5.78
N ALA A 80 9.28 -10.97 -4.53
CA ALA A 80 10.54 -11.51 -4.03
C ALA A 80 10.97 -12.77 -4.83
N GLY A 81 10.03 -13.66 -5.11
CA GLY A 81 10.25 -14.83 -5.96
C GLY A 81 10.65 -14.46 -7.39
N MET A 82 10.00 -13.45 -7.97
CA MET A 82 10.33 -12.92 -9.31
C MET A 82 11.72 -12.28 -9.35
N ALA A 83 12.12 -11.53 -8.32
CA ALA A 83 13.46 -10.97 -8.21
C ALA A 83 14.51 -12.09 -8.18
N LYS A 84 14.32 -13.08 -7.32
CA LYS A 84 15.19 -14.25 -7.20
C LYS A 84 15.30 -15.02 -8.51
N GLY A 85 14.19 -15.34 -9.16
CA GLY A 85 14.16 -16.10 -10.41
C GLY A 85 14.88 -15.39 -11.57
N ARG A 86 14.91 -14.05 -11.55
CA ARG A 86 15.62 -13.20 -12.55
C ARG A 86 17.02 -12.80 -12.11
N LYS A 87 17.51 -13.32 -11.00
CA LYS A 87 18.82 -12.98 -10.42
C LYS A 87 18.98 -11.46 -10.17
N VAL A 88 17.88 -10.76 -9.90
CA VAL A 88 17.90 -9.35 -9.50
C VAL A 88 18.41 -9.28 -8.07
N LYS A 89 19.49 -8.55 -7.86
CA LYS A 89 20.05 -8.31 -6.52
C LYS A 89 19.19 -7.26 -5.81
N VAL A 90 18.73 -7.58 -4.61
CA VAL A 90 18.02 -6.62 -3.76
C VAL A 90 18.95 -6.17 -2.65
N VAL A 91 19.16 -4.86 -2.52
CA VAL A 91 19.95 -4.23 -1.47
C VAL A 91 19.01 -3.40 -0.60
N ASN A 92 18.84 -3.82 0.65
CA ASN A 92 17.98 -3.11 1.59
C ASN A 92 18.71 -1.94 2.22
N GLY A 93 18.11 -0.77 2.16
CA GLY A 93 18.61 0.45 2.75
C GLY A 93 18.19 1.72 2.01
N LEU A 94 18.57 2.85 2.58
CA LEU A 94 18.31 4.17 2.00
C LEU A 94 19.41 4.53 1.01
N GLY A 95 19.04 4.65 -0.27
CA GLY A 95 19.96 5.04 -1.34
C GLY A 95 20.16 6.55 -1.42
N LYS A 96 21.40 6.98 -1.57
CA LYS A 96 21.79 8.37 -1.80
C LYS A 96 22.81 8.44 -2.95
N PHE A 97 22.53 9.24 -3.96
CA PHE A 97 23.51 9.49 -5.03
C PHE A 97 24.68 10.29 -4.46
N THR A 98 25.88 9.76 -4.65
CA THR A 98 27.14 10.41 -4.22
C THR A 98 27.98 10.84 -5.41
N GLY A 99 27.58 10.48 -6.63
CA GLY A 99 28.20 10.87 -7.88
C GLY A 99 27.27 10.59 -9.05
N ALA A 100 27.69 10.91 -10.26
CA ALA A 100 26.90 10.72 -11.48
C ALA A 100 26.50 9.25 -11.72
N ASN A 101 27.38 8.33 -11.35
CA ASN A 101 27.22 6.88 -11.55
C ASN A 101 27.45 6.09 -10.25
N THR A 102 27.24 6.73 -9.09
CA THR A 102 27.52 6.12 -7.79
C THR A 102 26.36 6.35 -6.83
N LEU A 103 25.87 5.28 -6.24
CA LEU A 103 24.84 5.28 -5.20
C LEU A 103 25.40 4.64 -3.93
N GLU A 104 25.37 5.36 -2.82
CA GLU A 104 25.61 4.80 -1.48
C GLU A 104 24.27 4.35 -0.89
N VAL A 105 24.23 3.14 -0.37
CA VAL A 105 23.06 2.58 0.32
C VAL A 105 23.42 2.36 1.77
N GLU A 106 22.70 3.01 2.67
CA GLU A 106 22.82 2.85 4.10
C GLU A 106 21.73 1.91 4.61
N GLY A 107 22.14 0.72 5.02
CA GLY A 107 21.27 -0.34 5.54
C GLY A 107 21.68 -0.78 6.94
N GLU A 108 20.94 -1.71 7.52
CA GLU A 108 21.21 -2.25 8.87
C GLU A 108 22.62 -2.84 9.03
N ASN A 109 23.17 -3.39 7.96
CA ASN A 109 24.51 -4.01 7.94
C ASN A 109 25.63 -3.04 7.53
N GLY A 110 25.36 -1.73 7.55
CA GLY A 110 26.31 -0.70 7.17
C GLY A 110 26.10 -0.16 5.76
N LYS A 111 27.15 0.44 5.20
CA LYS A 111 27.12 1.12 3.91
C LYS A 111 27.55 0.21 2.78
N THR A 112 26.80 0.23 1.68
CA THR A 112 27.13 -0.43 0.41
C THR A 112 27.24 0.61 -0.68
N VAL A 113 28.30 0.57 -1.48
CA VAL A 113 28.47 1.44 -2.66
C VAL A 113 28.13 0.64 -3.91
N ILE A 114 27.28 1.20 -4.75
CA ILE A 114 26.85 0.62 -6.03
C ILE A 114 27.28 1.59 -7.14
N ASN A 115 28.09 1.10 -8.08
CA ASN A 115 28.37 1.80 -9.33
C ASN A 115 27.40 1.29 -10.39
N PHE A 116 26.91 2.17 -11.24
CA PHE A 116 25.91 1.85 -12.25
C PHE A 116 26.16 2.66 -13.54
N ASP A 117 25.74 2.11 -14.67
CA ASP A 117 25.71 2.80 -15.96
C ASP A 117 24.42 3.62 -16.11
N ASN A 118 23.31 3.06 -15.67
CA ASN A 118 21.98 3.66 -15.75
C ASN A 118 21.22 3.49 -14.44
N ALA A 119 20.41 4.47 -14.05
CA ALA A 119 19.58 4.42 -12.87
C ALA A 119 18.13 4.80 -13.21
N ILE A 120 17.18 4.10 -12.60
CA ILE A 120 15.76 4.44 -12.62
C ILE A 120 15.37 4.86 -11.20
N ILE A 121 14.94 6.12 -11.05
CA ILE A 121 14.45 6.62 -9.78
C ILE A 121 12.96 6.27 -9.67
N ALA A 122 12.65 5.32 -8.79
CA ALA A 122 11.30 4.86 -8.49
C ALA A 122 11.06 4.95 -6.97
N ALA A 123 11.29 6.13 -6.40
CA ALA A 123 11.37 6.36 -4.97
C ALA A 123 10.01 6.35 -4.23
N GLY A 124 8.90 6.15 -4.98
CA GLY A 124 7.55 6.11 -4.43
C GLY A 124 7.03 7.49 -4.01
N SER A 125 6.11 7.51 -3.06
CA SER A 125 5.46 8.72 -2.55
C SER A 125 5.16 8.57 -1.06
N ARG A 126 4.75 9.65 -0.45
CA ARG A 126 4.25 9.68 0.93
C ARG A 126 3.01 10.57 1.00
N PRO A 127 2.12 10.37 1.98
CA PRO A 127 1.02 11.30 2.24
C PRO A 127 1.55 12.71 2.50
N ILE A 128 0.82 13.70 2.00
CA ILE A 128 1.15 15.10 2.29
C ILE A 128 0.77 15.41 3.74
N GLN A 129 1.67 16.09 4.45
CA GLN A 129 1.39 16.61 5.78
C GLN A 129 1.16 18.11 5.69
N LEU A 130 -0.08 18.54 5.97
CA LEU A 130 -0.44 19.95 5.97
C LEU A 130 -0.04 20.56 7.32
N PRO A 131 0.64 21.72 7.35
CA PRO A 131 1.25 22.26 8.58
C PRO A 131 0.23 22.71 9.64
N PHE A 132 -1.03 22.91 9.27
CA PHE A 132 -2.10 23.31 10.18
C PHE A 132 -2.91 22.12 10.74
N ILE A 133 -2.56 20.88 10.34
CA ILE A 133 -3.21 19.67 10.85
C ILE A 133 -2.38 19.12 12.02
N PRO A 134 -3.00 18.85 13.19
CA PRO A 134 -2.31 18.27 14.34
C PRO A 134 -2.05 16.75 14.14
N HIS A 135 -1.07 16.42 13.35
CA HIS A 135 -0.76 15.02 12.95
C HIS A 135 -0.46 14.07 14.13
N GLU A 136 -0.12 14.62 15.29
CA GLU A 136 0.13 13.83 16.51
C GLU A 136 -1.17 13.37 17.20
N ASP A 137 -2.33 13.89 16.80
CA ASP A 137 -3.62 13.46 17.35
C ASP A 137 -4.01 12.10 16.75
N PRO A 138 -4.23 11.05 17.55
CA PRO A 138 -4.52 9.70 17.05
C PRO A 138 -5.85 9.59 16.28
N ARG A 139 -6.69 10.61 16.32
CA ARG A 139 -7.92 10.70 15.52
C ARG A 139 -7.67 11.24 14.10
N ILE A 140 -6.48 11.77 13.84
CA ILE A 140 -6.08 12.27 12.52
C ILE A 140 -5.35 11.15 11.81
N TRP A 141 -5.93 10.68 10.72
CA TRP A 141 -5.41 9.59 9.90
C TRP A 141 -4.94 10.10 8.55
N ASP A 142 -3.79 9.64 8.12
CA ASP A 142 -3.43 9.70 6.70
C ASP A 142 -3.96 8.46 5.95
N SER A 143 -3.62 8.34 4.67
CA SER A 143 -4.07 7.21 3.86
C SER A 143 -3.53 5.87 4.34
N THR A 144 -2.35 5.83 4.94
CA THR A 144 -1.75 4.62 5.48
C THR A 144 -2.51 4.15 6.71
N ASP A 145 -2.81 5.09 7.63
CA ASP A 145 -3.58 4.81 8.85
C ASP A 145 -4.99 4.29 8.50
N ALA A 146 -5.65 4.95 7.54
CA ALA A 146 -6.98 4.53 7.08
C ALA A 146 -6.97 3.12 6.49
N LEU A 147 -5.91 2.74 5.75
CA LEU A 147 -5.76 1.41 5.16
C LEU A 147 -5.43 0.33 6.20
N GLU A 148 -4.92 0.68 7.38
CA GLU A 148 -4.73 -0.29 8.46
C GLU A 148 -6.05 -0.88 8.96
N LEU A 149 -7.13 -0.14 8.87
CA LEU A 149 -8.47 -0.53 9.32
C LEU A 149 -8.47 -0.96 10.80
N LYS A 150 -7.90 -0.11 11.67
CA LYS A 150 -7.81 -0.38 13.11
C LYS A 150 -9.18 -0.45 13.76
N GLU A 151 -10.05 0.47 13.36
CA GLU A 151 -11.43 0.61 13.85
C GLU A 151 -12.32 1.16 12.75
N VAL A 152 -13.63 1.11 12.94
CA VAL A 152 -14.63 1.81 12.12
C VAL A 152 -15.25 2.88 12.99
N PRO A 153 -14.87 4.17 12.83
CA PRO A 153 -15.42 5.23 13.63
C PRO A 153 -16.91 5.45 13.31
N GLU A 154 -17.70 5.85 14.29
CA GLU A 154 -19.12 6.18 14.08
C GLU A 154 -19.29 7.30 13.04
N ARG A 155 -18.38 8.31 13.09
CA ARG A 155 -18.37 9.46 12.18
C ARG A 155 -16.97 9.70 11.65
N LEU A 156 -16.86 9.81 10.33
CA LEU A 156 -15.59 10.03 9.63
C LEU A 156 -15.66 11.30 8.78
N LEU A 157 -14.81 12.28 9.07
CA LEU A 157 -14.61 13.44 8.21
C LEU A 157 -13.46 13.16 7.23
N VAL A 158 -13.76 13.17 5.94
CA VAL A 158 -12.75 13.06 4.89
C VAL A 158 -12.39 14.46 4.38
N MET A 159 -11.15 14.86 4.63
CA MET A 159 -10.64 16.15 4.15
C MET A 159 -10.07 16.01 2.74
N GLY A 160 -10.80 16.48 1.76
CA GLY A 160 -10.44 16.45 0.34
C GLY A 160 -11.21 15.38 -0.46
N GLY A 161 -11.58 15.75 -1.70
CA GLY A 161 -12.33 14.92 -2.65
C GLY A 161 -11.45 14.23 -3.70
N GLY A 162 -10.17 14.00 -3.41
CA GLY A 162 -9.29 13.21 -4.28
C GLY A 162 -9.62 11.73 -4.23
N ILE A 163 -9.02 10.96 -5.17
CA ILE A 163 -9.34 9.52 -5.33
C ILE A 163 -9.18 8.72 -4.02
N ILE A 164 -8.13 8.97 -3.26
CA ILE A 164 -7.85 8.24 -2.01
C ILE A 164 -8.94 8.53 -0.96
N GLY A 165 -9.32 9.81 -0.80
CA GLY A 165 -10.37 10.20 0.13
C GLY A 165 -11.73 9.60 -0.24
N LEU A 166 -12.07 9.56 -1.53
CA LEU A 166 -13.29 8.92 -2.02
C LEU A 166 -13.27 7.41 -1.81
N GLU A 167 -12.15 6.74 -2.07
CA GLU A 167 -11.99 5.31 -1.84
C GLU A 167 -12.17 4.97 -0.35
N MET A 168 -11.50 5.69 0.54
CA MET A 168 -11.61 5.44 1.99
C MET A 168 -13.01 5.80 2.51
N GLY A 169 -13.57 6.92 2.09
CA GLY A 169 -14.95 7.29 2.42
C GLY A 169 -15.94 6.20 2.03
N THR A 170 -15.83 5.63 0.83
CA THR A 170 -16.66 4.51 0.36
C THR A 170 -16.50 3.27 1.23
N VAL A 171 -15.25 2.90 1.57
CA VAL A 171 -14.97 1.73 2.41
C VAL A 171 -15.59 1.89 3.80
N TYR A 172 -15.29 3.00 4.47
CA TYR A 172 -15.75 3.23 5.83
C TYR A 172 -17.28 3.42 5.90
N HIS A 173 -17.87 4.07 4.89
CA HIS A 173 -19.33 4.19 4.80
C HIS A 173 -19.99 2.81 4.69
N ALA A 174 -19.51 1.94 3.80
CA ALA A 174 -20.05 0.59 3.65
C ALA A 174 -19.89 -0.25 4.92
N LEU A 175 -18.85 0.02 5.73
CA LEU A 175 -18.62 -0.63 7.02
C LEU A 175 -19.44 -0.03 8.18
N GLY A 176 -20.14 1.11 7.97
CA GLY A 176 -21.08 1.70 8.93
C GLY A 176 -20.74 3.09 9.43
N SER A 177 -19.64 3.73 8.98
CA SER A 177 -19.35 5.13 9.32
C SER A 177 -20.29 6.12 8.59
N GLN A 178 -20.61 7.20 9.26
CA GLN A 178 -21.37 8.34 8.71
C GLN A 178 -20.43 9.48 8.34
#